data_b7f5d2dd39bdf30ba4f991d746158b01
#
_entry.id   b7f5d2dd39bdf30ba4f991d746158b01
#
_cell.length_a   1.000
_cell.length_b   1.000
_cell.length_c   1.000
_cell.angle_alpha   90.00
_cell.angle_beta   90.00
_cell.angle_gamma   90.00
#
_symmetry.space_group_name_H-M   'P 1'
#
loop_
_entity.id
_entity.type
_entity.pdbx_description
1 polymer ?
#
loop_
_entity_poly.entity_id
_entity_poly.type
_entity_poly.pdbx_seq_one_letter_code
_entity_poly.pdbx_strand_id
1 'polypeptide(L)'
;MLSTAVKNLYNEGRISTRQMIRFQFGSGIYGFIARNEPLTYEGVEYKPFGLIEVSDIGSGTGTTADGSFTLTLAESPDDGLTPAVLVQIENEDYRDRPVRVMDAHFHPDTGELVQVETVARGYLDVIEHAIDPDRGYVLTALCEGRQLDYSRKNGRVRSTADQQRRAPGDKFFEHAGQAGRVEVLWGRTKSQG
;
A
#
# COMPACT_ATOMS: atom_id res chain seq x y z
N MET A 1 -1.21 14.98 1.58
CA MET A 1 -0.80 16.41 1.53
C MET A 1 -0.69 16.91 2.96
N LEU A 2 0.43 17.52 3.34
CA LEU A 2 0.67 18.00 4.69
C LEU A 2 -0.27 19.18 5.03
N SER A 3 -0.88 19.13 6.21
CA SER A 3 -1.70 20.21 6.75
C SER A 3 -0.87 21.46 7.06
N THR A 4 -1.52 22.60 7.18
CA THR A 4 -0.84 23.85 7.54
C THR A 4 -0.17 23.74 8.92
N ALA A 5 -0.78 23.04 9.86
CA ALA A 5 -0.22 22.82 11.19
C ALA A 5 1.12 22.07 11.12
N VAL A 6 1.17 20.97 10.37
CA VAL A 6 2.41 20.19 10.18
C VAL A 6 3.47 21.02 9.47
N LYS A 7 3.10 21.76 8.41
CA LYS A 7 4.05 22.64 7.71
C LYS A 7 4.67 23.71 8.62
N ASN A 8 3.88 24.28 9.51
CA ASN A 8 4.40 25.27 10.47
C ASN A 8 5.40 24.62 11.42
N LEU A 9 5.09 23.44 11.98
CA LEU A 9 6.02 22.72 12.84
C LEU A 9 7.33 22.35 12.12
N TYR A 10 7.25 21.94 10.84
CA TYR A 10 8.45 21.73 10.02
C TYR A 10 9.28 23.00 9.84
N ASN A 11 8.65 24.11 9.53
CA ASN A 11 9.33 25.41 9.35
C ASN A 11 10.00 25.90 10.65
N GLU A 12 9.44 25.54 11.80
CA GLU A 12 10.01 25.84 13.12
C GLU A 12 11.10 24.84 13.54
N GLY A 13 11.34 23.79 12.74
CA GLY A 13 12.26 22.70 13.09
C GLY A 13 11.82 21.88 14.29
N ARG A 14 10.54 21.91 14.63
CA ARG A 14 9.95 21.35 15.85
C ARG A 14 8.91 20.29 15.50
N ILE A 15 9.27 19.20 14.87
CA ILE A 15 8.35 18.09 14.59
C ILE A 15 8.88 16.78 15.11
N SER A 16 8.00 15.94 15.64
CA SER A 16 8.29 14.58 16.01
C SER A 16 7.55 13.65 15.07
N THR A 17 8.30 12.92 14.22
CA THR A 17 7.72 11.96 13.29
C THR A 17 8.01 10.55 13.76
N ARG A 18 7.01 9.66 13.69
CA ARG A 18 7.12 8.26 14.01
C ARG A 18 6.56 7.44 12.87
N GLN A 19 7.31 6.43 12.44
CA GLN A 19 6.90 5.54 11.38
C GLN A 19 5.84 4.57 11.89
N MET A 20 4.84 4.32 11.06
CA MET A 20 3.74 3.38 11.30
C MET A 20 3.63 2.42 10.14
N ILE A 21 3.34 1.15 10.46
CA ILE A 21 3.06 0.13 9.44
C ILE A 21 1.71 -0.51 9.73
N ARG A 22 0.94 -0.74 8.68
CA ARG A 22 -0.34 -1.46 8.74
C ARG A 22 -0.31 -2.61 7.76
N PHE A 23 -0.51 -3.80 8.28
CA PHE A 23 -0.71 -5.03 7.53
C PHE A 23 -2.18 -5.38 7.51
N GLN A 24 -2.65 -5.89 6.38
CA GLN A 24 -4.00 -6.43 6.26
C GLN A 24 -3.91 -7.88 5.79
N PHE A 25 -3.91 -8.81 6.74
CA PHE A 25 -3.91 -10.24 6.49
C PHE A 25 -5.32 -10.80 6.31
N GLY A 26 -5.41 -12.10 6.01
CA GLY A 26 -6.70 -12.78 5.90
C GLY A 26 -7.47 -12.83 7.22
N SER A 27 -6.77 -12.88 8.35
CA SER A 27 -7.33 -12.96 9.70
C SER A 27 -7.69 -11.59 10.30
N GLY A 28 -7.11 -10.48 9.80
CA GLY A 28 -7.36 -9.16 10.37
C GLY A 28 -6.39 -8.07 9.95
N ILE A 29 -6.48 -6.96 10.66
CA ILE A 29 -5.63 -5.79 10.45
C ILE A 29 -4.70 -5.66 11.66
N TYR A 30 -3.40 -5.54 11.37
CA TYR A 30 -2.34 -5.41 12.36
C TYR A 30 -1.61 -4.09 12.15
N GLY A 31 -1.44 -3.33 13.22
CA GLY A 31 -0.76 -2.04 13.20
C GLY A 31 0.44 -2.02 14.13
N PHE A 32 1.53 -1.40 13.69
CA PHE A 32 2.75 -1.17 14.48
C PHE A 32 3.22 0.28 14.33
N ILE A 33 3.81 0.81 15.38
CA ILE A 33 4.32 2.18 15.43
C ILE A 33 5.68 2.24 16.15
N ALA A 34 6.63 2.99 15.62
CA ALA A 34 7.95 3.22 16.21
C ALA A 34 7.88 4.22 17.40
N ARG A 35 7.26 3.79 18.49
CA ARG A 35 6.99 4.60 19.69
C ARG A 35 6.76 3.67 20.87
N ASN A 36 6.98 4.13 22.10
CA ASN A 36 6.83 3.31 23.32
C ASN A 36 5.37 3.14 23.78
N GLU A 37 4.43 3.88 23.21
CA GLU A 37 3.03 3.82 23.61
C GLU A 37 2.15 3.45 22.41
N PRO A 38 1.08 2.69 22.62
CA PRO A 38 0.15 2.36 21.56
C PRO A 38 -0.58 3.63 21.05
N LEU A 39 -1.01 3.56 19.79
CA LEU A 39 -1.79 4.61 19.15
C LEU A 39 -3.00 4.01 18.45
N THR A 40 -4.19 4.53 18.73
CA THR A 40 -5.38 4.18 17.95
C THR A 40 -5.57 5.18 16.82
N TYR A 41 -5.57 4.68 15.57
CA TYR A 41 -5.81 5.50 14.40
C TYR A 41 -6.67 4.74 13.36
N GLU A 42 -7.68 5.40 12.79
CA GLU A 42 -8.65 4.79 11.86
C GLU A 42 -9.27 3.48 12.39
N GLY A 43 -9.53 3.39 13.70
CA GLY A 43 -10.12 2.21 14.34
C GLY A 43 -9.17 1.01 14.48
N VAL A 44 -7.89 1.19 14.21
CA VAL A 44 -6.84 0.18 14.39
C VAL A 44 -5.94 0.60 15.53
N GLU A 45 -5.64 -0.33 16.44
CA GLU A 45 -4.62 -0.15 17.45
C GLU A 45 -3.24 -0.48 16.87
N TYR A 46 -2.37 0.52 16.87
CA TYR A 46 -0.97 0.39 16.49
C TYR A 46 -0.15 0.11 17.74
N LYS A 47 0.38 -1.09 17.80
CA LYS A 47 1.21 -1.54 18.94
C LYS A 47 2.60 -0.92 18.87
N PRO A 48 3.22 -0.64 20.01
CA PRO A 48 4.60 -0.20 20.08
C PRO A 48 5.52 -1.18 19.38
N PHE A 49 6.51 -0.64 18.68
CA PHE A 49 7.49 -1.42 17.98
C PHE A 49 8.85 -0.74 18.03
N GLY A 50 9.88 -1.45 18.52
CA GLY A 50 11.17 -0.85 18.84
C GLY A 50 11.99 -0.41 17.62
N LEU A 51 12.01 -1.21 16.55
CA LEU A 51 12.79 -0.89 15.36
C LEU A 51 11.99 -1.21 14.09
N ILE A 52 11.59 -0.18 13.38
CA ILE A 52 11.02 -0.27 12.05
C ILE A 52 12.00 0.37 11.09
N GLU A 53 12.53 -0.42 10.17
CA GLU A 53 13.35 0.08 9.09
C GLU A 53 12.61 -0.16 7.77
N VAL A 54 12.45 0.90 7.01
CA VAL A 54 11.90 0.84 5.66
C VAL A 54 13.02 1.19 4.70
N SER A 55 13.34 0.30 3.78
CA SER A 55 14.33 0.58 2.74
C SER A 55 13.86 1.70 1.81
N ASP A 56 14.76 2.20 1.01
CA ASP A 56 14.45 3.21 0.00
C ASP A 56 13.23 2.79 -0.83
N ILE A 57 12.19 3.59 -0.74
CA ILE A 57 10.98 3.41 -1.53
C ILE A 57 11.29 3.90 -2.93
N GLY A 58 11.37 2.98 -3.88
CA GLY A 58 11.63 3.32 -5.28
C GLY A 58 10.65 4.35 -5.80
N SER A 59 11.13 5.55 -6.11
CA SER A 59 10.35 6.65 -6.68
C SER A 59 10.45 6.67 -8.20
N GLY A 60 10.26 5.53 -8.86
CA GLY A 60 10.27 5.47 -10.31
C GLY A 60 9.05 6.16 -10.92
N THR A 61 9.25 6.92 -11.98
CA THR A 61 8.17 7.47 -12.81
C THR A 61 8.05 6.62 -14.08
N GLY A 62 6.90 6.00 -14.28
CA GLY A 62 6.59 5.22 -15.48
C GLY A 62 6.12 3.80 -15.21
N THR A 63 5.79 3.07 -16.27
CA THR A 63 5.24 1.70 -16.21
C THR A 63 6.27 0.62 -15.84
N THR A 64 7.56 0.96 -15.85
CA THR A 64 8.68 0.09 -15.52
C THR A 64 9.33 0.45 -14.18
N ALA A 65 8.74 1.37 -13.44
CA ALA A 65 9.28 1.78 -12.16
C ALA A 65 9.13 0.64 -11.15
N ASP A 66 10.25 0.21 -10.63
CA ASP A 66 10.31 -0.72 -9.51
C ASP A 66 9.91 0.04 -8.25
N GLY A 67 8.67 -0.14 -7.83
CA GLY A 67 8.11 0.44 -6.61
C GLY A 67 8.23 -0.50 -5.43
N SER A 68 9.09 -1.50 -5.50
CA SER A 68 9.35 -2.42 -4.40
C SER A 68 10.05 -1.70 -3.24
N PHE A 69 9.76 -2.15 -2.05
CA PHE A 69 10.43 -1.70 -0.82
C PHE A 69 10.50 -2.85 0.17
N THR A 70 11.46 -2.78 1.08
CA THR A 70 11.65 -3.79 2.10
C THR A 70 11.31 -3.22 3.47
N LEU A 71 10.59 -3.99 4.25
CA LEU A 71 10.32 -3.70 5.65
C LEU A 71 11.15 -4.63 6.51
N THR A 72 11.90 -4.07 7.44
CA THR A 72 12.65 -4.85 8.43
C THR A 72 12.08 -4.57 9.81
N LEU A 73 11.65 -5.63 10.47
CA LEU A 73 11.08 -5.61 11.80
C LEU A 73 12.01 -6.44 12.70
N ALA A 74 12.58 -5.83 13.71
CA ALA A 74 13.42 -6.55 14.67
C ALA A 74 12.63 -6.96 15.91
N GLU A 75 12.97 -8.10 16.49
CA GLU A 75 12.43 -8.53 17.77
C GLU A 75 12.79 -7.52 18.85
N SER A 76 11.80 -7.11 19.61
CA SER A 76 12.01 -6.38 20.85
C SER A 76 11.35 -7.16 21.99
N PRO A 77 12.10 -7.70 22.94
CA PRO A 77 11.55 -8.46 24.05
C PRO A 77 10.52 -7.64 24.89
N ASP A 78 10.71 -6.33 24.92
CA ASP A 78 9.90 -5.42 25.71
C ASP A 78 8.70 -4.82 24.97
N ASP A 79 8.65 -4.91 23.64
CA ASP A 79 7.72 -4.10 22.82
C ASP A 79 6.76 -4.91 21.94
N GLY A 80 6.58 -6.19 22.19
CA GLY A 80 5.47 -6.96 21.63
C GLY A 80 5.73 -7.65 20.29
N LEU A 81 6.90 -7.55 19.65
CA LEU A 81 7.31 -8.48 18.61
C LEU A 81 8.03 -9.68 19.25
N THR A 82 7.24 -10.49 19.92
CA THR A 82 7.73 -11.74 20.49
C THR A 82 7.89 -12.81 19.42
N PRO A 83 8.71 -13.86 19.62
CA PRO A 83 8.78 -15.00 18.70
C PRO A 83 7.42 -15.60 18.36
N ALA A 84 6.48 -15.58 19.30
CA ALA A 84 5.12 -16.06 19.09
C ALA A 84 4.35 -15.21 18.07
N VAL A 85 4.54 -13.89 18.05
CA VAL A 85 3.92 -12.98 17.06
C VAL A 85 4.55 -13.20 15.68
N LEU A 86 5.87 -13.44 15.62
CA LEU A 86 6.56 -13.75 14.37
C LEU A 86 6.04 -15.06 13.76
N VAL A 87 5.90 -16.11 14.56
CA VAL A 87 5.30 -17.38 14.12
C VAL A 87 3.84 -17.19 13.69
N GLN A 88 3.10 -16.32 14.36
CA GLN A 88 1.74 -16.00 13.96
C GLN A 88 1.70 -15.34 12.59
N ILE A 89 2.59 -14.37 12.32
CA ILE A 89 2.70 -13.70 11.02
C ILE A 89 3.07 -14.72 9.92
N GLU A 90 3.98 -15.66 10.21
CA GLU A 90 4.38 -16.71 9.26
C GLU A 90 3.22 -17.64 8.87
N ASN A 91 2.32 -17.92 9.81
CA ASN A 91 1.14 -18.77 9.57
C ASN A 91 -0.04 -18.03 8.91
N GLU A 92 0.07 -16.71 8.75
CA GLU A 92 -0.96 -15.91 8.11
C GLU A 92 -0.94 -16.05 6.58
N ASP A 93 -2.11 -15.85 5.98
CA ASP A 93 -2.20 -15.65 4.53
C ASP A 93 -1.76 -14.22 4.20
N TYR A 94 -0.45 -14.04 4.00
CA TYR A 94 0.17 -12.72 3.80
C TYR A 94 0.45 -12.36 2.34
N ARG A 95 0.59 -13.34 1.46
CA ARG A 95 0.91 -13.10 0.05
C ARG A 95 -0.16 -12.27 -0.65
N ASP A 96 0.29 -11.32 -1.48
CA ASP A 96 -0.57 -10.36 -2.17
C ASP A 96 -1.48 -9.53 -1.21
N ARG A 97 -1.16 -9.50 0.09
CA ARG A 97 -1.94 -8.73 1.07
C ARG A 97 -1.46 -7.29 1.17
N PRO A 98 -2.40 -6.34 1.31
CA PRO A 98 -2.03 -4.93 1.37
C PRO A 98 -1.17 -4.58 2.58
N VAL A 99 -0.14 -3.78 2.32
CA VAL A 99 0.67 -3.13 3.34
C VAL A 99 0.67 -1.63 3.12
N ARG A 100 0.68 -0.87 4.22
CA ARG A 100 0.75 0.59 4.19
C ARG A 100 1.82 1.06 5.15
N VAL A 101 2.74 1.87 4.65
CA VAL A 101 3.72 2.60 5.45
C VAL A 101 3.24 4.04 5.59
N MET A 102 3.28 4.56 6.80
CA MET A 102 2.78 5.89 7.14
C MET A 102 3.73 6.58 8.08
N ASP A 103 3.72 7.90 8.03
CA ASP A 103 4.37 8.77 9.01
C ASP A 103 3.31 9.44 9.88
N ALA A 104 3.43 9.24 11.19
CA ALA A 104 2.63 9.93 12.19
C ALA A 104 3.41 11.14 12.72
N HIS A 105 2.84 12.31 12.54
CA HIS A 105 3.40 13.57 12.99
C HIS A 105 2.79 13.99 14.31
N PHE A 106 3.63 14.19 15.31
CA PHE A 106 3.23 14.57 16.66
C PHE A 106 3.70 15.99 16.98
N HIS A 107 2.91 16.67 17.78
CA HIS A 107 3.34 17.95 18.37
C HIS A 107 4.43 17.68 19.41
N PRO A 108 5.59 18.34 19.32
CA PRO A 108 6.76 17.99 20.14
C PRO A 108 6.56 18.25 21.64
N ASP A 109 5.75 19.24 21.99
CA ASP A 109 5.55 19.61 23.39
C ASP A 109 4.40 18.85 24.06
N THR A 110 3.31 18.58 23.32
CA THR A 110 2.12 17.93 23.88
C THR A 110 2.10 16.42 23.62
N GLY A 111 2.88 15.93 22.64
CA GLY A 111 2.82 14.53 22.22
C GLY A 111 1.54 14.16 21.47
N GLU A 112 0.66 15.13 21.19
CA GLU A 112 -0.58 14.87 20.47
C GLU A 112 -0.34 14.59 19.00
N LEU A 113 -1.12 13.66 18.45
CA LEU A 113 -1.10 13.34 17.03
C LEU A 113 -1.69 14.52 16.22
N VAL A 114 -0.89 15.10 15.34
CA VAL A 114 -1.31 16.19 14.46
C VAL A 114 -1.83 15.67 13.12
N GLN A 115 -1.11 14.73 12.52
CA GLN A 115 -1.47 14.18 11.22
C GLN A 115 -0.78 12.83 10.98
N VAL A 116 -1.44 11.97 10.21
CA VAL A 116 -0.82 10.78 9.62
C VAL A 116 -0.80 10.93 8.10
N GLU A 117 0.35 10.66 7.50
CA GLU A 117 0.52 10.68 6.05
C GLU A 117 0.97 9.29 5.55
N THR A 118 0.36 8.83 4.46
CA THR A 118 0.80 7.58 3.83
C THR A 118 2.02 7.88 2.96
N VAL A 119 3.13 7.19 3.25
CA VAL A 119 4.40 7.29 2.51
C VAL A 119 4.47 6.27 1.39
N ALA A 120 4.10 5.01 1.69
CA ALA A 120 4.10 3.94 0.71
C ALA A 120 2.90 3.02 0.86
N ARG A 121 2.52 2.41 -0.25
CA ARG A 121 1.51 1.34 -0.31
C ARG A 121 2.00 0.25 -1.24
N GLY A 122 1.81 -0.98 -0.82
CA GLY A 122 2.21 -2.13 -1.62
C GLY A 122 1.47 -3.38 -1.20
N TYR A 123 1.98 -4.49 -1.68
CA TYR A 123 1.52 -5.83 -1.36
C TYR A 123 2.71 -6.64 -0.85
N LEU A 124 2.48 -7.46 0.16
CA LEU A 124 3.49 -8.39 0.66
C LEU A 124 3.70 -9.51 -0.36
N ASP A 125 4.95 -9.77 -0.70
CA ASP A 125 5.34 -10.86 -1.57
C ASP A 125 5.98 -11.98 -0.76
N VAL A 126 7.14 -11.73 -0.17
CA VAL A 126 7.90 -12.71 0.62
C VAL A 126 8.19 -12.15 2.01
N ILE A 127 8.07 -13.03 3.00
CA ILE A 127 8.52 -12.77 4.36
C ILE A 127 9.65 -13.74 4.67
N GLU A 128 10.78 -13.22 5.08
CA GLU A 128 11.96 -13.99 5.48
C GLU A 128 12.26 -13.74 6.95
N HIS A 129 12.65 -14.80 7.64
CA HIS A 129 13.12 -14.74 9.02
C HIS A 129 14.62 -14.93 9.05
N ALA A 130 15.32 -14.10 9.79
CA ALA A 130 16.74 -14.20 10.02
C ALA A 130 17.07 -14.01 11.51
N ILE A 131 18.23 -14.51 11.90
CA ILE A 131 18.81 -14.21 13.21
C ILE A 131 19.97 -13.25 12.97
N ASP A 132 19.80 -12.03 13.42
CA ASP A 132 20.87 -11.02 13.40
C ASP A 132 21.62 -11.09 14.73
N PRO A 133 22.98 -11.16 14.72
CA PRO A 133 23.77 -11.26 15.95
C PRO A 133 23.58 -10.09 16.91
N ASP A 134 23.26 -8.91 16.38
CA ASP A 134 23.15 -7.68 17.16
C ASP A 134 21.68 -7.32 17.50
N ARG A 135 20.72 -7.83 16.71
CA ARG A 135 19.30 -7.45 16.77
C ARG A 135 18.36 -8.59 17.17
N GLY A 136 18.87 -9.82 17.31
CA GLY A 136 18.05 -10.99 17.60
C GLY A 136 17.26 -11.49 16.39
N TYR A 137 16.01 -11.87 16.58
CA TYR A 137 15.16 -12.30 15.47
C TYR A 137 14.71 -11.10 14.65
N VAL A 138 14.92 -11.19 13.34
CA VAL A 138 14.58 -10.16 12.38
C VAL A 138 13.64 -10.76 11.34
N LEU A 139 12.53 -10.07 11.08
CA LEU A 139 11.62 -10.37 10.01
C LEU A 139 11.82 -9.35 8.90
N THR A 140 12.12 -9.83 7.71
CA THR A 140 12.25 -9.00 6.50
C THR A 140 11.11 -9.31 5.56
N ALA A 141 10.30 -8.30 5.25
CA ALA A 141 9.18 -8.42 4.33
C ALA A 141 9.49 -7.67 3.03
N LEU A 142 9.57 -8.38 1.93
CA LEU A 142 9.64 -7.79 0.60
C LEU A 142 8.23 -7.38 0.17
N CYS A 143 8.11 -6.12 -0.22
CA CYS A 143 6.83 -5.53 -0.62
C CYS A 143 6.90 -5.05 -2.06
N GLU A 144 5.92 -5.43 -2.86
CA GLU A 144 5.74 -4.94 -4.22
C GLU A 144 4.88 -3.67 -4.21
N GLY A 145 5.33 -2.63 -4.90
CA GLY A 145 4.58 -1.39 -5.03
C GLY A 145 3.31 -1.56 -5.85
N ARG A 146 2.33 -0.67 -5.62
CA ARG A 146 1.06 -0.67 -6.37
C ARG A 146 1.18 -0.41 -7.87
N GLN A 147 2.36 -0.13 -8.36
CA GLN A 147 2.61 0.03 -9.80
C GLN A 147 2.33 -1.24 -10.59
N LEU A 148 2.46 -2.42 -9.98
CA LEU A 148 2.02 -3.68 -10.55
C LEU A 148 0.52 -3.70 -10.90
N ASP A 149 -0.32 -2.96 -10.20
CA ASP A 149 -1.74 -2.85 -10.51
C ASP A 149 -1.98 -2.33 -11.93
N TYR A 150 -1.07 -1.49 -12.47
CA TYR A 150 -1.15 -0.98 -13.84
C TYR A 150 -0.77 -2.02 -14.90
N SER A 151 0.08 -2.99 -14.54
CA SER A 151 0.49 -4.07 -15.43
C SER A 151 -0.43 -5.29 -15.34
N ARG A 152 -1.18 -5.43 -14.26
CA ARG A 152 -2.16 -6.51 -14.09
C ARG A 152 -3.26 -6.36 -15.13
N LYS A 153 -3.36 -7.36 -16.00
CA LYS A 153 -4.48 -7.43 -16.95
C LYS A 153 -5.77 -7.60 -16.16
N ASN A 154 -6.55 -6.55 -16.14
CA ASN A 154 -7.89 -6.63 -15.60
C ASN A 154 -8.69 -7.53 -16.58
N GLY A 155 -9.11 -8.71 -16.25
CA GLY A 155 -9.80 -9.69 -17.12
C GLY A 155 -11.09 -9.17 -17.77
N ARG A 156 -11.26 -7.87 -17.91
CA ARG A 156 -12.42 -7.21 -18.49
C ARG A 156 -12.36 -7.23 -20.01
N VAL A 157 -13.45 -7.56 -20.63
CA VAL A 157 -13.61 -7.59 -22.08
C VAL A 157 -14.46 -6.39 -22.51
N ARG A 158 -14.07 -5.77 -23.64
CA ARG A 158 -14.88 -4.70 -24.25
C ARG A 158 -16.10 -5.31 -24.93
N SER A 159 -17.08 -5.74 -24.13
CA SER A 159 -18.32 -6.34 -24.59
C SER A 159 -19.52 -5.80 -23.82
N THR A 160 -20.68 -5.79 -24.50
CA THR A 160 -21.94 -5.42 -23.86
C THR A 160 -22.26 -6.28 -22.64
N ALA A 161 -21.97 -7.58 -22.70
CA ALA A 161 -22.23 -8.51 -21.59
C ALA A 161 -21.41 -8.16 -20.33
N ASP A 162 -20.12 -7.83 -20.49
CA ASP A 162 -19.28 -7.43 -19.36
C ASP A 162 -19.69 -6.04 -18.83
N GLN A 163 -20.08 -5.13 -19.70
CA GLN A 163 -20.54 -3.80 -19.33
C GLN A 163 -21.85 -3.87 -18.54
N GLN A 164 -22.82 -4.63 -19.00
CA GLN A 164 -24.12 -4.77 -18.36
C GLN A 164 -24.08 -5.47 -17.00
N ARG A 165 -23.07 -6.29 -16.72
CA ARG A 165 -22.85 -6.83 -15.36
C ARG A 165 -22.56 -5.76 -14.33
N ARG A 166 -21.98 -4.64 -14.74
CA ARG A 166 -21.57 -3.52 -13.87
C ARG A 166 -22.56 -2.37 -13.87
N ALA A 167 -23.13 -2.10 -15.02
CA ALA A 167 -24.13 -1.06 -15.23
C ALA A 167 -25.28 -1.64 -16.07
N PRO A 168 -26.32 -2.22 -15.44
CA PRO A 168 -27.47 -2.77 -16.15
C PRO A 168 -28.10 -1.71 -17.06
N GLY A 169 -28.27 -2.05 -18.34
CA GLY A 169 -28.85 -1.14 -19.33
C GLY A 169 -27.82 -0.27 -20.07
N ASP A 170 -26.53 -0.30 -19.69
CA ASP A 170 -25.47 0.40 -20.45
C ASP A 170 -25.20 -0.32 -21.77
N LYS A 171 -25.34 0.41 -22.89
CA LYS A 171 -25.17 -0.08 -24.26
C LYS A 171 -23.90 0.40 -24.94
N PHE A 172 -22.94 0.96 -24.18
CA PHE A 172 -21.73 1.55 -24.77
C PHE A 172 -20.97 0.60 -25.72
N PHE A 173 -20.96 -0.69 -25.44
CA PHE A 173 -20.29 -1.70 -26.26
C PHE A 173 -21.26 -2.53 -27.12
N GLU A 174 -22.51 -2.10 -27.32
CA GLU A 174 -23.51 -2.84 -28.12
C GLU A 174 -23.02 -3.16 -29.53
N HIS A 175 -22.30 -2.25 -30.15
CA HIS A 175 -21.76 -2.41 -31.51
C HIS A 175 -20.29 -2.80 -31.57
N ALA A 176 -19.63 -3.10 -30.45
CA ALA A 176 -18.19 -3.41 -30.41
C ALA A 176 -17.83 -4.62 -31.30
N GLY A 177 -18.71 -5.64 -31.38
CA GLY A 177 -18.50 -6.81 -32.24
C GLY A 177 -18.65 -6.54 -33.75
N GLN A 178 -19.25 -5.42 -34.13
CA GLN A 178 -19.49 -5.03 -35.52
C GLN A 178 -18.53 -3.93 -35.99
N ALA A 179 -17.87 -3.23 -35.07
CA ALA A 179 -17.03 -2.08 -35.37
C ALA A 179 -15.89 -2.36 -36.38
N GLY A 180 -15.38 -3.58 -36.41
CA GLY A 180 -14.36 -4.03 -37.37
C GLY A 180 -14.92 -4.42 -38.75
N ARG A 181 -16.25 -4.46 -38.91
CA ARG A 181 -16.91 -4.85 -40.17
C ARG A 181 -17.52 -3.66 -40.86
N VAL A 182 -17.54 -2.49 -40.26
CA VAL A 182 -18.12 -1.27 -40.83
C VAL A 182 -17.02 -0.52 -41.56
N GLU A 183 -17.14 -0.48 -42.89
CA GLU A 183 -16.26 0.36 -43.74
C GLU A 183 -16.75 1.80 -43.66
N VAL A 184 -15.93 2.66 -43.05
CA VAL A 184 -16.21 4.11 -42.95
C VAL A 184 -15.46 4.81 -44.08
N LEU A 185 -16.18 5.24 -45.11
CA LEU A 185 -15.62 6.00 -46.22
C LEU A 185 -15.54 7.48 -45.82
N TRP A 186 -14.37 7.92 -45.41
CA TRP A 186 -14.13 9.33 -45.11
C TRP A 186 -14.00 10.15 -46.38
N GLY A 187 -14.91 11.09 -46.61
CA GLY A 187 -14.81 12.05 -47.73
C GLY A 187 -15.17 11.49 -49.09
N ARG A 188 -15.72 10.29 -49.21
CA ARG A 188 -16.28 9.75 -50.45
C ARG A 188 -17.78 9.53 -50.37
N THR A 189 -18.52 10.08 -51.29
CA THR A 189 -19.91 9.72 -51.53
C THR A 189 -19.97 8.32 -52.16
N LYS A 190 -20.82 7.42 -51.62
CA LYS A 190 -21.11 6.16 -52.29
C LYS A 190 -21.58 6.46 -53.71
N SER A 191 -20.82 6.09 -54.75
CA SER A 191 -21.37 6.04 -56.07
C SER A 191 -22.45 4.97 -56.12
N GLN A 192 -23.68 5.35 -56.35
CA GLN A 192 -24.76 4.40 -56.62
C GLN A 192 -24.40 3.76 -57.97
N GLY A 193 -24.11 2.46 -57.98
CA GLY A 193 -24.11 1.60 -59.14
C GLY A 193 -25.34 0.72 -59.12
#